data_ff45c58952e24b1014df46a0063c68d3
#
_entry.id   ff45c58952e24b1014df46a0063c68d3
#
_cell.length_a   1.000
_cell.length_b   1.000
_cell.length_c   1.000
_cell.angle_alpha   90.00
_cell.angle_beta   90.00
_cell.angle_gamma   90.00
#
_symmetry.space_group_name_H-M   'P 1'
#
loop_
_entity.id
_entity.type
_entity.pdbx_description
1 polymer ?
#
loop_
_entity_poly.entity_id
_entity_poly.type
_entity_poly.pdbx_seq_one_letter_code
_entity_poly.pdbx_strand_id
1 'polypeptide(L)'
;RVRAISEITLRGGRAMAQQLLDLTEGADAVVAGSAGQERAHNVSQVRGIVHFPLHYCPIRRNRQVSPLAHLGIDVPGVVAEASWVVGEQILWQAGRRAEQRLTDELGLPRASVPYATQIARTGVPEIQAYDPALFPGLAQQWGARRPFTGFLNLAAAQRSGVGDEAPTDLLRWIADGPAPVYAGFGSMLPNDPQALAAALTETARTLDIRLLVAGGWSGFMDGADVPPDRVRLVGHVDHDTILPLCRAAIHHGGAGSVAAGLRAGLPTVVTWVGADQPIWGRALTGVHVGASLPMSRVTAPALTEAVRTVLSDEARRAARKLSHDLISPAEAVTTAANIIEHGTDG
;
A
#
# COMPACT_ATOMS: atom_id res chain seq x y z
N ARG A 1 -12.37 -25.37 -8.85
CA ARG A 1 -11.75 -24.09 -8.39
C ARG A 1 -10.25 -24.05 -8.69
N VAL A 2 -9.43 -25.02 -8.28
CA VAL A 2 -7.98 -25.05 -8.54
C VAL A 2 -7.66 -25.01 -10.06
N ARG A 3 -8.42 -25.73 -10.89
CA ARG A 3 -8.27 -25.71 -12.35
C ARG A 3 -8.56 -24.33 -12.95
N ALA A 4 -9.58 -23.64 -12.50
CA ALA A 4 -9.92 -22.29 -12.97
C ALA A 4 -8.84 -21.26 -12.59
N ILE A 5 -8.32 -21.32 -11.37
CA ILE A 5 -7.20 -20.49 -10.93
C ILE A 5 -5.98 -20.74 -11.80
N SER A 6 -5.62 -22.00 -12.06
CA SER A 6 -4.49 -22.37 -12.90
C SER A 6 -4.62 -21.86 -14.37
N GLU A 7 -5.85 -21.87 -14.93
CA GLU A 7 -6.09 -21.33 -16.28
C GLU A 7 -6.01 -19.81 -16.33
N ILE A 8 -6.53 -19.11 -15.33
CA ILE A 8 -6.43 -17.64 -15.22
C ILE A 8 -4.95 -17.25 -15.05
N THR A 9 -4.22 -17.92 -14.18
CA THR A 9 -2.78 -17.70 -13.97
C THR A 9 -1.99 -17.93 -15.27
N LEU A 10 -2.32 -18.97 -16.02
CA LEU A 10 -1.62 -19.29 -17.26
C LEU A 10 -1.89 -18.25 -18.35
N ARG A 11 -3.16 -17.86 -18.55
CA ARG A 11 -3.53 -16.85 -19.58
C ARG A 11 -2.95 -15.48 -19.24
N GLY A 12 -3.17 -15.00 -18.03
CA GLY A 12 -2.64 -13.71 -17.57
C GLY A 12 -1.11 -13.70 -17.55
N GLY A 13 -0.50 -14.82 -17.14
CA GLY A 13 0.94 -14.97 -17.13
C GLY A 13 1.59 -14.91 -18.51
N ARG A 14 0.97 -15.50 -19.54
CA ARG A 14 1.45 -15.41 -20.92
C ARG A 14 1.39 -13.99 -21.48
N ALA A 15 0.25 -13.34 -21.32
CA ALA A 15 0.07 -11.96 -21.77
C ALA A 15 1.08 -11.02 -21.11
N MET A 16 1.25 -11.13 -19.79
CA MET A 16 2.23 -10.34 -19.04
C MET A 16 3.68 -10.68 -19.45
N ALA A 17 4.02 -11.95 -19.66
CA ALA A 17 5.36 -12.33 -20.09
C ALA A 17 5.68 -11.75 -21.47
N GLN A 18 4.75 -11.80 -22.43
CA GLN A 18 4.95 -11.21 -23.74
C GLN A 18 5.13 -9.69 -23.66
N GLN A 19 4.25 -8.99 -22.93
CA GLN A 19 4.39 -7.55 -22.73
C GLN A 19 5.72 -7.17 -22.09
N LEU A 20 6.16 -7.93 -21.08
CA LEU A 20 7.45 -7.69 -20.43
C LEU A 20 8.63 -7.96 -21.37
N LEU A 21 8.56 -9.01 -22.22
CA LEU A 21 9.57 -9.24 -23.24
C LEU A 21 9.69 -8.06 -24.21
N ASP A 22 8.55 -7.51 -24.66
CA ASP A 22 8.54 -6.37 -25.57
C ASP A 22 9.09 -5.10 -24.87
N LEU A 23 8.68 -4.85 -23.63
CA LEU A 23 9.10 -3.67 -22.85
C LEU A 23 10.55 -3.70 -22.38
N THR A 24 11.15 -4.89 -22.28
CA THR A 24 12.54 -5.07 -21.82
C THR A 24 13.52 -5.24 -22.95
N GLU A 25 13.13 -5.00 -24.21
CA GLU A 25 14.06 -5.00 -25.34
C GLU A 25 15.07 -3.86 -25.18
N GLY A 26 16.35 -4.21 -25.12
CA GLY A 26 17.44 -3.25 -24.94
C GLY A 26 17.57 -2.66 -23.52
N ALA A 27 16.85 -3.22 -22.55
CA ALA A 27 16.99 -2.81 -21.15
C ALA A 27 18.16 -3.54 -20.45
N ASP A 28 18.82 -2.88 -19.52
CA ASP A 28 19.88 -3.44 -18.68
C ASP A 28 19.32 -4.10 -17.41
N ALA A 29 18.15 -3.67 -16.97
CA ALA A 29 17.50 -4.19 -15.78
C ALA A 29 15.96 -4.09 -15.85
N VAL A 30 15.28 -4.85 -15.01
CA VAL A 30 13.83 -4.74 -14.80
C VAL A 30 13.54 -4.58 -13.30
N VAL A 31 12.74 -3.56 -12.96
CA VAL A 31 12.24 -3.35 -11.62
C VAL A 31 10.77 -3.77 -11.58
N ALA A 32 10.41 -4.66 -10.68
CA ALA A 32 9.04 -5.16 -10.62
C ALA A 32 8.47 -5.17 -9.20
N GLY A 33 7.25 -4.68 -9.09
CA GLY A 33 6.46 -4.79 -7.86
C GLY A 33 5.96 -6.20 -7.60
N SER A 34 5.37 -6.41 -6.41
CA SER A 34 4.91 -7.72 -5.94
C SER A 34 3.93 -8.43 -6.87
N ALA A 35 3.11 -7.70 -7.62
CA ALA A 35 2.10 -8.28 -8.51
C ALA A 35 2.67 -8.83 -9.84
N GLY A 36 3.89 -8.47 -10.21
CA GLY A 36 4.51 -8.89 -11.49
C GLY A 36 5.87 -9.56 -11.34
N GLN A 37 6.37 -9.70 -10.11
CA GLN A 37 7.73 -10.13 -9.83
C GLN A 37 8.10 -11.50 -10.42
N GLU A 38 7.16 -12.46 -10.43
CA GLU A 38 7.41 -13.80 -11.00
C GLU A 38 7.64 -13.73 -12.51
N ARG A 39 6.85 -12.90 -13.20
CA ARG A 39 7.00 -12.71 -14.65
C ARG A 39 8.27 -11.92 -14.98
N ALA A 40 8.54 -10.87 -14.23
CA ALA A 40 9.77 -10.10 -14.36
C ALA A 40 11.01 -10.97 -14.12
N HIS A 41 10.97 -11.83 -13.09
CA HIS A 41 12.04 -12.80 -12.83
C HIS A 41 12.27 -13.76 -13.99
N ASN A 42 11.21 -14.32 -14.59
CA ASN A 42 11.34 -15.21 -15.73
C ASN A 42 11.89 -14.47 -16.96
N VAL A 43 11.36 -13.29 -17.26
CA VAL A 43 11.78 -12.47 -18.40
C VAL A 43 13.22 -12.00 -18.25
N SER A 44 13.65 -11.63 -17.04
CA SER A 44 15.04 -11.25 -16.78
C SER A 44 16.01 -12.39 -17.09
N GLN A 45 15.65 -13.65 -16.78
CA GLN A 45 16.45 -14.81 -17.12
C GLN A 45 16.54 -15.03 -18.66
N VAL A 46 15.43 -14.83 -19.39
CA VAL A 46 15.41 -14.93 -20.87
C VAL A 46 16.29 -13.86 -21.51
N ARG A 47 16.24 -12.64 -20.99
CA ARG A 47 16.99 -11.48 -21.50
C ARG A 47 18.43 -11.42 -21.01
N GLY A 48 18.79 -12.14 -19.96
CA GLY A 48 20.09 -12.04 -19.31
C GLY A 48 20.33 -10.69 -18.59
N ILE A 49 19.24 -10.06 -18.11
CA ILE A 49 19.29 -8.77 -17.40
C ILE A 49 18.99 -8.94 -15.91
N VAL A 50 19.30 -7.93 -15.11
CA VAL A 50 19.06 -7.98 -13.66
C VAL A 50 17.58 -7.71 -13.33
N HIS A 51 17.01 -8.47 -12.40
CA HIS A 51 15.68 -8.22 -11.86
C HIS A 51 15.78 -7.69 -10.43
N PHE A 52 15.30 -6.47 -10.19
CA PHE A 52 15.16 -5.87 -8.88
C PHE A 52 13.72 -5.96 -8.38
N PRO A 53 13.42 -6.82 -7.39
CA PRO A 53 12.11 -6.81 -6.75
C PRO A 53 11.95 -5.55 -5.92
N LEU A 54 10.82 -4.83 -6.12
CA LEU A 54 10.45 -3.66 -5.36
C LEU A 54 9.16 -3.93 -4.61
N HIS A 55 9.23 -3.91 -3.28
CA HIS A 55 8.08 -4.19 -2.41
C HIS A 55 7.63 -2.90 -1.72
N TYR A 56 6.34 -2.67 -1.74
CA TYR A 56 5.72 -1.54 -1.04
C TYR A 56 5.08 -1.94 0.30
N CYS A 57 5.21 -3.20 0.71
CA CYS A 57 4.80 -3.72 2.02
C CYS A 57 5.61 -4.98 2.37
N PRO A 58 5.67 -5.41 3.63
CA PRO A 58 6.49 -6.55 4.08
C PRO A 58 5.88 -7.91 3.69
N ILE A 59 6.15 -8.35 2.46
CA ILE A 59 5.65 -9.59 1.86
C ILE A 59 6.69 -10.72 1.83
N ARG A 60 7.71 -10.65 2.62
CA ARG A 60 8.71 -11.70 2.78
C ARG A 60 8.72 -12.24 4.20
N ARG A 61 9.26 -13.43 4.38
CA ARG A 61 9.40 -14.09 5.70
C ARG A 61 9.98 -13.15 6.74
N ASN A 62 9.24 -12.94 7.79
CA ASN A 62 9.64 -12.12 8.92
C ASN A 62 8.85 -12.49 10.18
N ARG A 63 9.28 -11.96 11.33
CA ARG A 63 8.66 -12.17 12.64
C ARG A 63 7.73 -11.05 13.08
N GLN A 64 7.68 -9.97 12.34
CA GLN A 64 6.91 -8.77 12.70
C GLN A 64 5.47 -8.81 12.16
N VAL A 65 5.33 -9.30 10.93
CA VAL A 65 4.07 -9.32 10.20
C VAL A 65 3.75 -10.75 9.81
N SER A 66 2.59 -11.24 10.23
CA SER A 66 2.10 -12.56 9.83
C SER A 66 1.17 -12.45 8.61
N PRO A 67 1.24 -13.37 7.64
CA PRO A 67 0.21 -13.52 6.61
C PRO A 67 -1.19 -13.77 7.19
N LEU A 68 -1.29 -14.24 8.44
CA LEU A 68 -2.56 -14.46 9.14
C LEU A 68 -3.14 -13.17 9.71
N ALA A 69 -2.41 -12.08 9.66
CA ALA A 69 -2.82 -10.78 10.18
C ALA A 69 -4.15 -10.28 9.57
N HIS A 70 -4.41 -10.59 8.29
CA HIS A 70 -5.66 -10.23 7.63
C HIS A 70 -6.90 -10.99 8.17
N LEU A 71 -6.67 -12.09 8.92
CA LEU A 71 -7.73 -12.82 9.63
C LEU A 71 -7.99 -12.27 11.04
N GLY A 72 -7.30 -11.22 11.44
CA GLY A 72 -7.39 -10.67 12.80
C GLY A 72 -6.64 -11.51 13.85
N ILE A 73 -5.78 -12.44 13.43
CA ILE A 73 -5.07 -13.36 14.33
C ILE A 73 -3.66 -12.81 14.58
N ASP A 74 -3.38 -12.49 15.85
CA ASP A 74 -2.04 -12.17 16.32
C ASP A 74 -1.33 -13.43 16.75
N VAL A 75 -0.10 -13.63 16.26
CA VAL A 75 0.70 -14.80 16.55
C VAL A 75 2.11 -14.39 16.97
N PRO A 76 2.79 -15.19 17.83
CA PRO A 76 4.20 -14.98 18.15
C PRO A 76 5.08 -14.95 16.89
N GLY A 77 6.18 -14.20 16.93
CA GLY A 77 7.06 -14.00 15.79
C GLY A 77 7.57 -15.30 15.12
N VAL A 78 7.86 -16.34 15.89
CA VAL A 78 8.24 -17.67 15.34
C VAL A 78 7.11 -18.29 14.53
N VAL A 79 5.86 -18.15 15.00
CA VAL A 79 4.67 -18.64 14.29
C VAL A 79 4.39 -17.77 13.06
N ALA A 80 4.60 -16.46 13.17
CA ALA A 80 4.50 -15.55 12.02
C ALA A 80 5.48 -15.98 10.92
N GLU A 81 6.74 -16.22 11.24
CA GLU A 81 7.76 -16.68 10.30
C GLU A 81 7.42 -18.03 9.67
N ALA A 82 6.96 -19.00 10.48
CA ALA A 82 6.51 -20.30 10.00
C ALA A 82 5.30 -20.19 9.07
N SER A 83 4.37 -19.28 9.36
CA SER A 83 3.18 -19.06 8.53
C SER A 83 3.52 -18.52 7.12
N TRP A 84 4.60 -17.76 6.97
CA TRP A 84 5.14 -17.37 5.66
C TRP A 84 5.62 -18.59 4.87
N VAL A 85 6.40 -19.47 5.52
CA VAL A 85 6.91 -20.70 4.87
C VAL A 85 5.75 -21.56 4.37
N VAL A 86 4.75 -21.78 5.23
CA VAL A 86 3.58 -22.58 4.88
C VAL A 86 2.76 -21.93 3.78
N GLY A 87 2.50 -20.61 3.88
CA GLY A 87 1.76 -19.86 2.89
C GLY A 87 2.42 -19.86 1.51
N GLU A 88 3.74 -19.61 1.45
CA GLU A 88 4.52 -19.69 0.21
C GLU A 88 4.44 -21.08 -0.43
N GLN A 89 4.53 -22.15 0.37
CA GLN A 89 4.43 -23.52 -0.12
C GLN A 89 3.02 -23.86 -0.64
N ILE A 90 1.97 -23.42 0.06
CA ILE A 90 0.59 -23.61 -0.41
C ILE A 90 0.37 -22.92 -1.75
N LEU A 91 0.74 -21.65 -1.87
CA LEU A 91 0.60 -20.88 -3.12
C LEU A 91 1.41 -21.52 -4.25
N TRP A 92 2.65 -21.93 -3.95
CA TRP A 92 3.50 -22.61 -4.91
C TRP A 92 2.87 -23.92 -5.40
N GLN A 93 2.42 -24.79 -4.52
CA GLN A 93 1.78 -26.06 -4.91
C GLN A 93 0.50 -25.83 -5.74
N ALA A 94 -0.27 -24.80 -5.43
CA ALA A 94 -1.47 -24.44 -6.17
C ALA A 94 -1.16 -23.96 -7.60
N GLY A 95 -0.09 -23.15 -7.78
CA GLY A 95 0.26 -22.52 -9.06
C GLY A 95 1.31 -23.27 -9.89
N ARG A 96 2.10 -24.17 -9.32
CA ARG A 96 3.34 -24.69 -9.92
C ARG A 96 3.16 -25.32 -11.29
N ARG A 97 2.02 -25.95 -11.58
CA ARG A 97 1.77 -26.56 -12.91
C ARG A 97 1.61 -25.51 -14.00
N ALA A 98 0.96 -24.39 -13.69
CA ALA A 98 0.84 -23.26 -14.61
C ALA A 98 2.20 -22.58 -14.80
N GLU A 99 2.93 -22.39 -13.70
CA GLU A 99 4.26 -21.80 -13.71
C GLU A 99 5.26 -22.64 -14.52
N GLN A 100 5.24 -23.97 -14.36
CA GLN A 100 6.10 -24.88 -15.14
C GLN A 100 5.80 -24.81 -16.65
N ARG A 101 4.53 -24.66 -17.05
CA ARG A 101 4.18 -24.48 -18.45
C ARG A 101 4.70 -23.15 -19.00
N LEU A 102 4.59 -22.09 -18.21
CA LEU A 102 5.09 -20.76 -18.61
C LEU A 102 6.62 -20.76 -18.74
N THR A 103 7.34 -21.40 -17.82
CA THR A 103 8.80 -21.54 -17.91
C THR A 103 9.23 -22.43 -19.10
N ASP A 104 8.52 -23.53 -19.38
CA ASP A 104 8.76 -24.37 -20.56
C ASP A 104 8.56 -23.58 -21.87
N GLU A 105 7.51 -22.75 -21.96
CA GLU A 105 7.23 -21.89 -23.12
C GLU A 105 8.31 -20.81 -23.34
N LEU A 106 8.94 -20.37 -22.26
CA LEU A 106 10.06 -19.42 -22.31
C LEU A 106 11.44 -20.08 -22.50
N GLY A 107 11.50 -21.42 -22.60
CA GLY A 107 12.76 -22.15 -22.71
C GLY A 107 13.60 -22.14 -21.41
N LEU A 108 12.98 -21.85 -20.27
CA LEU A 108 13.66 -21.77 -18.97
C LEU A 108 13.61 -23.11 -18.23
N PRO A 109 14.59 -23.38 -17.34
CA PRO A 109 14.54 -24.53 -16.45
C PRO A 109 13.29 -24.48 -15.56
N ARG A 110 12.67 -25.66 -15.36
CA ARG A 110 11.51 -25.75 -14.46
C ARG A 110 11.86 -25.36 -13.05
N ALA A 111 11.10 -24.43 -12.51
CA ALA A 111 11.23 -24.01 -11.12
C ALA A 111 10.92 -25.17 -10.17
N SER A 112 11.82 -25.40 -9.19
CA SER A 112 11.69 -26.46 -8.16
C SER A 112 11.27 -25.93 -6.79
N VAL A 113 11.31 -24.62 -6.58
CA VAL A 113 11.02 -23.93 -5.32
C VAL A 113 10.15 -22.70 -5.54
N PRO A 114 9.47 -22.19 -4.50
CA PRO A 114 8.70 -20.94 -4.58
C PRO A 114 9.52 -19.76 -5.14
N TYR A 115 8.87 -18.86 -5.89
CA TYR A 115 9.54 -17.70 -6.49
C TYR A 115 10.26 -16.82 -5.48
N ALA A 116 9.70 -16.59 -4.31
CA ALA A 116 10.38 -15.85 -3.23
C ALA A 116 11.75 -16.47 -2.87
N THR A 117 11.84 -17.80 -2.92
CA THR A 117 13.12 -18.52 -2.71
C THR A 117 14.04 -18.42 -3.92
N GLN A 118 13.50 -18.47 -5.13
CA GLN A 118 14.31 -18.31 -6.36
C GLN A 118 14.92 -16.91 -6.42
N ILE A 119 14.11 -15.89 -6.25
CA ILE A 119 14.53 -14.48 -6.23
C ILE A 119 15.59 -14.26 -5.14
N ALA A 120 15.38 -14.77 -3.92
CA ALA A 120 16.36 -14.63 -2.84
C ALA A 120 17.71 -15.32 -3.14
N ARG A 121 17.72 -16.34 -4.02
CA ARG A 121 18.95 -17.03 -4.44
C ARG A 121 19.77 -16.25 -5.46
N THR A 122 19.19 -15.29 -6.17
CA THR A 122 19.95 -14.45 -7.10
C THR A 122 20.96 -13.57 -6.40
N GLY A 123 20.76 -13.29 -5.11
CA GLY A 123 21.59 -12.36 -4.34
C GLY A 123 21.28 -10.89 -4.62
N VAL A 124 20.43 -10.57 -5.58
CA VAL A 124 20.00 -9.20 -5.88
C VAL A 124 19.19 -8.65 -4.71
N PRO A 125 19.45 -7.40 -4.28
CA PRO A 125 18.67 -6.77 -3.20
C PRO A 125 17.19 -6.67 -3.55
N GLU A 126 16.32 -7.04 -2.60
CA GLU A 126 14.87 -6.84 -2.72
C GLU A 126 14.52 -5.48 -2.07
N ILE A 127 14.29 -4.45 -2.89
CA ILE A 127 14.07 -3.07 -2.43
C ILE A 127 12.76 -2.98 -1.63
N GLN A 128 12.83 -2.41 -0.42
CA GLN A 128 11.67 -2.17 0.44
C GLN A 128 11.28 -0.69 0.35
N ALA A 129 10.35 -0.36 -0.56
CA ALA A 129 9.92 1.01 -0.85
C ALA A 129 8.86 1.52 0.14
N TYR A 130 9.18 1.42 1.43
CA TYR A 130 8.40 1.93 2.57
C TYR A 130 9.31 2.16 3.77
N ASP A 131 8.79 2.89 4.76
CA ASP A 131 9.62 3.34 5.87
C ASP A 131 9.78 2.27 6.96
N PRO A 132 11.02 1.98 7.41
CA PRO A 132 11.27 1.00 8.46
C PRO A 132 10.72 1.42 9.83
N ALA A 133 10.46 2.72 10.08
CA ALA A 133 9.89 3.20 11.33
C ALA A 133 8.51 2.60 11.64
N LEU A 134 7.78 2.15 10.61
CA LEU A 134 6.50 1.47 10.75
C LEU A 134 6.60 0.00 11.19
N PHE A 135 7.78 -0.59 11.07
CA PHE A 135 8.04 -2.00 11.37
C PHE A 135 9.31 -2.14 12.21
N PRO A 136 9.29 -1.72 13.49
CA PRO A 136 10.47 -1.73 14.36
C PRO A 136 11.14 -3.09 14.42
N GLY A 137 12.44 -3.15 14.14
CA GLY A 137 13.22 -4.40 14.13
C GLY A 137 13.25 -5.15 12.80
N LEU A 138 12.42 -4.78 11.81
CA LEU A 138 12.38 -5.48 10.53
C LEU A 138 13.64 -5.25 9.69
N ALA A 139 14.17 -4.03 9.70
CA ALA A 139 15.41 -3.69 9.01
C ALA A 139 16.59 -4.52 9.55
N GLN A 140 16.68 -4.70 10.87
CA GLN A 140 17.71 -5.53 11.49
C GLN A 140 17.56 -7.02 11.15
N GLN A 141 16.31 -7.52 11.07
CA GLN A 141 16.04 -8.91 10.69
C GLN A 141 16.44 -9.20 9.25
N TRP A 142 16.22 -8.27 8.33
CA TRP A 142 16.44 -8.48 6.90
C TRP A 142 17.84 -8.07 6.40
N GLY A 143 18.47 -7.10 7.07
CA GLY A 143 19.81 -6.63 6.74
C GLY A 143 19.93 -6.10 5.30
N ALA A 144 21.13 -6.16 4.76
CA ALA A 144 21.45 -5.61 3.44
C ALA A 144 20.73 -6.31 2.26
N ARG A 145 20.16 -7.49 2.47
CA ARG A 145 19.42 -8.20 1.42
C ARG A 145 18.07 -7.53 1.08
N ARG A 146 17.51 -6.77 2.02
CA ARG A 146 16.22 -6.09 1.86
C ARG A 146 16.35 -4.66 2.37
N PRO A 147 17.08 -3.82 1.62
CA PRO A 147 17.30 -2.42 2.01
C PRO A 147 15.99 -1.65 1.99
N PHE A 148 15.77 -0.84 3.03
CA PHE A 148 14.66 0.08 3.11
C PHE A 148 15.07 1.40 2.47
N THR A 149 14.25 1.88 1.55
CA THR A 149 14.48 3.17 0.89
C THR A 149 13.60 4.28 1.44
N GLY A 150 12.53 3.95 2.15
CA GLY A 150 11.44 4.88 2.43
C GLY A 150 10.37 4.85 1.34
N PHE A 151 9.31 5.63 1.51
CA PHE A 151 8.23 5.70 0.54
C PHE A 151 8.66 6.51 -0.70
N LEU A 152 8.61 5.88 -1.86
CA LEU A 152 8.86 6.57 -3.13
C LEU A 152 7.70 7.55 -3.44
N ASN A 153 8.05 8.74 -3.88
CA ASN A 153 7.09 9.74 -4.35
C ASN A 153 7.71 10.59 -5.46
N LEU A 154 6.88 11.10 -6.35
CA LEU A 154 7.31 12.05 -7.37
C LEU A 154 7.73 13.37 -6.71
N ALA A 155 8.77 14.01 -7.24
CA ALA A 155 9.11 15.36 -6.84
C ALA A 155 7.95 16.34 -7.16
N ALA A 156 7.81 17.42 -6.36
CA ALA A 156 6.72 18.38 -6.52
C ALA A 156 6.63 18.94 -7.95
N ALA A 157 7.77 19.22 -8.59
CA ALA A 157 7.82 19.69 -9.97
C ALA A 157 7.28 18.67 -11.00
N GLN A 158 7.40 17.38 -10.72
CA GLN A 158 6.89 16.31 -11.59
C GLN A 158 5.40 16.04 -11.37
N ARG A 159 4.90 16.33 -10.16
CA ARG A 159 3.48 16.19 -9.83
C ARG A 159 2.59 17.27 -10.42
N SER A 160 3.10 18.49 -10.62
CA SER A 160 2.35 19.60 -11.22
C SER A 160 1.81 19.31 -12.63
N GLY A 161 2.24 18.22 -13.28
CA GLY A 161 1.70 17.74 -14.56
C GLY A 161 0.77 16.53 -14.45
N VAL A 162 0.56 15.99 -13.25
CA VAL A 162 -0.17 14.72 -13.04
C VAL A 162 -1.38 14.87 -12.11
N GLY A 163 -1.46 15.95 -11.34
CA GLY A 163 -2.53 16.19 -10.38
C GLY A 163 -3.37 17.43 -10.73
N ASP A 164 -4.65 17.37 -10.42
CA ASP A 164 -5.51 18.55 -10.49
C ASP A 164 -5.09 19.53 -9.37
N GLU A 165 -4.92 20.79 -9.73
CA GLU A 165 -4.77 21.87 -8.75
C GLU A 165 -5.97 21.88 -7.81
N ALA A 166 -5.71 22.10 -6.51
CA ALA A 166 -6.79 22.18 -5.54
C ALA A 166 -7.73 23.35 -5.89
N PRO A 167 -9.05 23.11 -6.07
CA PRO A 167 -9.99 24.16 -6.42
C PRO A 167 -9.96 25.29 -5.37
N THR A 168 -9.95 26.54 -5.83
CA THR A 168 -9.89 27.73 -4.94
C THR A 168 -11.04 27.78 -3.93
N ASP A 169 -12.23 27.35 -4.32
CA ASP A 169 -13.40 27.26 -3.45
C ASP A 169 -13.23 26.19 -2.37
N LEU A 170 -12.53 25.10 -2.67
CA LEU A 170 -12.17 24.08 -1.68
C LEU A 170 -11.20 24.64 -0.64
N LEU A 171 -10.12 25.29 -1.09
CA LEU A 171 -9.14 25.90 -0.18
C LEU A 171 -9.79 26.94 0.74
N ARG A 172 -10.71 27.76 0.17
CA ARG A 172 -11.50 28.71 0.96
C ARG A 172 -12.38 27.99 1.98
N TRP A 173 -13.13 26.96 1.57
CA TRP A 173 -13.95 26.18 2.51
C TRP A 173 -13.10 25.58 3.63
N ILE A 174 -11.90 25.06 3.37
CA ILE A 174 -11.01 24.54 4.40
C ILE A 174 -10.61 25.66 5.37
N ALA A 175 -10.22 26.84 4.87
CA ALA A 175 -9.74 27.98 5.65
C ALA A 175 -10.85 28.62 6.51
N ASP A 176 -12.10 28.56 6.09
CA ASP A 176 -13.25 29.20 6.75
C ASP A 176 -13.74 28.47 8.02
N GLY A 177 -13.01 27.45 8.49
CA GLY A 177 -13.42 26.72 9.71
C GLY A 177 -12.33 25.78 10.26
N PRO A 178 -12.67 24.97 11.27
CA PRO A 178 -11.74 23.99 11.82
C PRO A 178 -11.22 23.03 10.74
N ALA A 179 -9.95 22.65 10.82
CA ALA A 179 -9.33 21.72 9.88
C ALA A 179 -10.18 20.43 9.75
N PRO A 180 -10.54 20.01 8.52
CA PRO A 180 -11.41 18.85 8.32
C PRO A 180 -10.67 17.52 8.58
N VAL A 181 -11.44 16.45 8.75
CA VAL A 181 -10.95 15.08 8.59
C VAL A 181 -11.12 14.69 7.12
N TYR A 182 -10.05 14.25 6.49
CA TYR A 182 -10.09 13.73 5.12
C TYR A 182 -10.67 12.32 5.10
N ALA A 183 -11.52 12.01 4.14
CA ALA A 183 -12.00 10.64 3.88
C ALA A 183 -11.87 10.32 2.38
N GLY A 184 -11.10 9.26 2.03
CA GLY A 184 -10.89 8.88 0.63
C GLY A 184 -10.63 7.39 0.46
N PHE A 185 -11.35 6.74 -0.46
CA PHE A 185 -11.30 5.29 -0.64
C PHE A 185 -10.74 4.88 -2.02
N GLY A 186 -10.35 5.86 -2.84
CA GLY A 186 -9.79 5.63 -4.17
C GLY A 186 -10.74 4.85 -5.07
N SER A 187 -10.22 3.80 -5.71
CA SER A 187 -11.00 2.87 -6.54
C SER A 187 -11.69 1.75 -5.75
N MET A 188 -11.50 1.70 -4.43
CA MET A 188 -12.11 0.65 -3.59
C MET A 188 -13.56 1.00 -3.32
N LEU A 189 -14.47 0.20 -3.88
CA LEU A 189 -15.91 0.32 -3.63
C LEU A 189 -16.25 -0.48 -2.37
N PRO A 190 -16.91 0.14 -1.37
CA PRO A 190 -17.51 -0.61 -0.29
C PRO A 190 -18.65 -1.48 -0.82
N ASN A 191 -18.91 -2.62 -0.18
CA ASN A 191 -20.02 -3.49 -0.56
C ASN A 191 -21.39 -2.78 -0.40
N ASP A 192 -21.45 -1.83 0.53
CA ASP A 192 -22.63 -0.97 0.75
C ASP A 192 -22.16 0.50 0.83
N PRO A 193 -22.19 1.21 -0.30
CA PRO A 193 -21.79 2.63 -0.36
C PRO A 193 -22.67 3.54 0.50
N GLN A 194 -23.97 3.25 0.59
CA GLN A 194 -24.91 4.08 1.36
C GLN A 194 -24.67 3.93 2.86
N ALA A 195 -24.40 2.71 3.33
CA ALA A 195 -24.05 2.50 4.73
C ALA A 195 -22.75 3.21 5.12
N LEU A 196 -21.74 3.24 4.24
CA LEU A 196 -20.51 4.00 4.48
C LEU A 196 -20.78 5.51 4.52
N ALA A 197 -21.55 6.05 3.58
CA ALA A 197 -21.93 7.45 3.53
C ALA A 197 -22.68 7.87 4.82
N ALA A 198 -23.66 7.07 5.25
CA ALA A 198 -24.39 7.29 6.49
C ALA A 198 -23.47 7.23 7.73
N ALA A 199 -22.55 6.27 7.79
CA ALA A 199 -21.60 6.16 8.90
C ALA A 199 -20.66 7.37 8.98
N LEU A 200 -20.17 7.87 7.86
CA LEU A 200 -19.33 9.07 7.78
C LEU A 200 -20.10 10.31 8.24
N THR A 201 -21.32 10.52 7.73
CA THR A 201 -22.17 11.67 8.06
C THR A 201 -22.54 11.67 9.53
N GLU A 202 -22.94 10.53 10.10
CA GLU A 202 -23.27 10.38 11.51
C GLU A 202 -22.04 10.57 12.41
N THR A 203 -20.87 10.08 11.99
CA THR A 203 -19.61 10.33 12.72
C THR A 203 -19.28 11.82 12.74
N ALA A 204 -19.44 12.53 11.61
CA ALA A 204 -19.22 13.97 11.55
C ALA A 204 -20.14 14.73 12.51
N ARG A 205 -21.42 14.33 12.54
CA ARG A 205 -22.43 14.92 13.44
C ARG A 205 -22.09 14.65 14.91
N THR A 206 -21.75 13.40 15.25
CA THR A 206 -21.52 12.97 16.64
C THR A 206 -20.26 13.61 17.24
N LEU A 207 -19.21 13.78 16.45
CA LEU A 207 -17.93 14.35 16.89
C LEU A 207 -17.82 15.86 16.65
N ASP A 208 -18.85 16.49 16.08
CA ASP A 208 -18.85 17.90 15.68
C ASP A 208 -17.61 18.27 14.84
N ILE A 209 -17.36 17.47 13.80
CA ILE A 209 -16.21 17.64 12.91
C ILE A 209 -16.64 17.94 11.47
N ARG A 210 -15.75 18.58 10.73
CA ARG A 210 -15.86 18.75 9.29
C ARG A 210 -15.22 17.57 8.59
N LEU A 211 -15.85 17.08 7.51
CA LEU A 211 -15.34 16.04 6.64
C LEU A 211 -15.07 16.59 5.24
N LEU A 212 -13.89 16.28 4.71
CA LEU A 212 -13.56 16.44 3.31
C LEU A 212 -13.56 15.05 2.66
N VAL A 213 -14.55 14.75 1.85
CA VAL A 213 -14.73 13.42 1.27
C VAL A 213 -14.34 13.42 -0.20
N ALA A 214 -13.27 12.70 -0.52
CA ALA A 214 -12.90 12.43 -1.91
C ALA A 214 -13.71 11.25 -2.43
N GLY A 215 -14.71 11.51 -3.26
CA GLY A 215 -15.60 10.51 -3.87
C GLY A 215 -14.86 9.56 -4.82
N GLY A 216 -13.71 10.02 -5.36
CA GLY A 216 -12.91 9.26 -6.32
C GLY A 216 -13.75 8.83 -7.52
N TRP A 217 -13.43 7.68 -8.07
CA TRP A 217 -14.16 7.05 -9.19
C TRP A 217 -15.46 6.36 -8.77
N SER A 218 -15.72 6.26 -7.46
CA SER A 218 -16.80 5.42 -6.94
C SER A 218 -18.14 6.13 -6.82
N GLY A 219 -18.17 7.48 -6.74
CA GLY A 219 -19.40 8.24 -6.54
C GLY A 219 -20.22 7.82 -5.31
N PHE A 220 -19.58 7.19 -4.30
CA PHE A 220 -20.30 6.54 -3.19
C PHE A 220 -21.10 7.49 -2.31
N MET A 221 -20.84 8.79 -2.43
CA MET A 221 -21.60 9.85 -1.77
C MET A 221 -22.69 10.47 -2.66
N ASP A 222 -22.84 10.00 -3.90
CA ASP A 222 -23.82 10.56 -4.83
C ASP A 222 -25.24 10.35 -4.30
N GLY A 223 -25.99 11.45 -4.17
CA GLY A 223 -27.34 11.43 -3.60
C GLY A 223 -27.40 11.29 -2.07
N ALA A 224 -26.28 11.28 -1.37
CA ALA A 224 -26.28 11.31 0.10
C ALA A 224 -26.75 12.70 0.58
N ASP A 225 -27.68 12.71 1.55
CA ASP A 225 -28.09 13.93 2.24
C ASP A 225 -27.01 14.34 3.25
N VAL A 226 -26.14 15.25 2.84
CA VAL A 226 -25.00 15.70 3.65
C VAL A 226 -25.12 17.19 3.97
N PRO A 227 -24.89 17.60 5.23
CA PRO A 227 -24.89 18.99 5.60
C PRO A 227 -23.69 19.73 4.96
N PRO A 228 -23.90 20.71 4.07
CA PRO A 228 -22.84 21.31 3.26
C PRO A 228 -21.84 22.14 4.08
N ASP A 229 -22.21 22.57 5.27
CA ASP A 229 -21.35 23.24 6.23
C ASP A 229 -20.35 22.29 6.90
N ARG A 230 -20.68 20.98 7.00
CA ARG A 230 -19.86 19.97 7.64
C ARG A 230 -19.18 19.01 6.68
N VAL A 231 -19.79 18.71 5.56
CA VAL A 231 -19.29 17.73 4.59
C VAL A 231 -19.08 18.37 3.24
N ARG A 232 -17.84 18.38 2.78
CA ARG A 232 -17.47 18.83 1.43
C ARG A 232 -17.08 17.64 0.58
N LEU A 233 -17.79 17.44 -0.52
CA LEU A 233 -17.45 16.43 -1.50
C LEU A 233 -16.50 17.01 -2.53
N VAL A 234 -15.47 16.24 -2.88
CA VAL A 234 -14.50 16.58 -3.92
C VAL A 234 -14.24 15.39 -4.83
N GLY A 235 -13.82 15.65 -6.03
CA GLY A 235 -13.35 14.65 -6.96
C GLY A 235 -11.95 14.14 -6.57
N HIS A 236 -11.07 14.06 -7.56
CA HIS A 236 -9.65 13.78 -7.32
C HIS A 236 -8.97 15.02 -6.75
N VAL A 237 -8.10 14.83 -5.76
CA VAL A 237 -7.29 15.91 -5.16
C VAL A 237 -5.86 15.43 -4.95
N ASP A 238 -4.90 16.34 -5.13
CA ASP A 238 -3.51 16.05 -4.76
C ASP A 238 -3.39 15.94 -3.23
N HIS A 239 -3.01 14.75 -2.77
CA HIS A 239 -2.87 14.46 -1.33
C HIS A 239 -1.78 15.32 -0.67
N ASP A 240 -0.68 15.59 -1.35
CA ASP A 240 0.42 16.36 -0.75
C ASP A 240 0.05 17.84 -0.58
N THR A 241 -0.94 18.34 -1.33
CA THR A 241 -1.50 19.69 -1.16
C THR A 241 -2.61 19.73 -0.09
N ILE A 242 -3.49 18.74 -0.07
CA ILE A 242 -4.70 18.80 0.75
C ILE A 242 -4.51 18.20 2.15
N LEU A 243 -3.80 17.09 2.28
CA LEU A 243 -3.66 16.43 3.58
C LEU A 243 -2.98 17.31 4.65
N PRO A 244 -1.97 18.14 4.35
CA PRO A 244 -1.40 19.05 5.34
C PRO A 244 -2.41 20.06 5.93
N LEU A 245 -3.53 20.30 5.25
CA LEU A 245 -4.60 21.19 5.70
C LEU A 245 -5.66 20.47 6.56
N CYS A 246 -5.55 19.14 6.69
CA CYS A 246 -6.45 18.29 7.45
C CYS A 246 -5.93 18.02 8.86
N ARG A 247 -6.78 17.47 9.73
CA ARG A 247 -6.41 17.11 11.12
C ARG A 247 -6.29 15.61 11.35
N ALA A 248 -6.84 14.78 10.48
CA ALA A 248 -6.77 13.32 10.46
C ALA A 248 -7.20 12.81 9.08
N ALA A 249 -6.96 11.54 8.80
CA ALA A 249 -7.40 10.89 7.58
C ALA A 249 -8.18 9.60 7.86
N ILE A 250 -9.12 9.27 6.96
CA ILE A 250 -9.82 7.99 6.89
C ILE A 250 -9.61 7.47 5.47
N HIS A 251 -9.03 6.29 5.30
CA HIS A 251 -8.87 5.72 3.97
C HIS A 251 -8.77 4.18 3.99
N HIS A 252 -8.80 3.57 2.82
CA HIS A 252 -8.78 2.10 2.69
C HIS A 252 -7.44 1.44 3.06
N GLY A 253 -6.37 2.19 3.25
CA GLY A 253 -5.06 1.65 3.64
C GLY A 253 -4.15 1.26 2.48
N GLY A 254 -4.35 1.78 1.28
CA GLY A 254 -3.36 1.63 0.21
C GLY A 254 -2.03 2.31 0.57
N ALA A 255 -0.90 1.71 0.20
CA ALA A 255 0.44 2.17 0.58
C ALA A 255 0.69 3.65 0.25
N GLY A 256 0.22 4.12 -0.92
CA GLY A 256 0.34 5.53 -1.33
C GLY A 256 -0.43 6.49 -0.42
N SER A 257 -1.67 6.13 -0.04
CA SER A 257 -2.49 6.94 0.89
C SER A 257 -1.90 6.95 2.30
N VAL A 258 -1.37 5.81 2.76
CA VAL A 258 -0.64 5.71 4.03
C VAL A 258 0.58 6.63 4.02
N ALA A 259 1.40 6.54 2.98
CA ALA A 259 2.58 7.38 2.82
C ALA A 259 2.24 8.88 2.83
N ALA A 260 1.21 9.29 2.10
CA ALA A 260 0.78 10.68 2.03
C ALA A 260 0.27 11.19 3.40
N GLY A 261 -0.56 10.39 4.09
CA GLY A 261 -1.03 10.72 5.45
C GLY A 261 0.12 10.86 6.45
N LEU A 262 1.08 9.95 6.41
CA LEU A 262 2.26 9.99 7.29
C LEU A 262 3.15 11.19 7.00
N ARG A 263 3.44 11.51 5.73
CA ARG A 263 4.19 12.72 5.36
C ARG A 263 3.51 13.99 5.84
N ALA A 264 2.19 14.04 5.77
CA ALA A 264 1.40 15.16 6.29
C ALA A 264 1.31 15.21 7.83
N GLY A 265 1.89 14.23 8.54
CA GLY A 265 1.81 14.14 9.99
C GLY A 265 0.40 13.87 10.51
N LEU A 266 -0.44 13.19 9.71
CA LEU A 266 -1.83 12.92 10.05
C LEU A 266 -2.01 11.56 10.71
N PRO A 267 -2.67 11.51 11.88
CA PRO A 267 -3.16 10.25 12.40
C PRO A 267 -4.32 9.72 11.52
N THR A 268 -4.39 8.41 11.35
CA THR A 268 -5.19 7.82 10.29
C THR A 268 -6.04 6.64 10.75
N VAL A 269 -7.32 6.62 10.34
CA VAL A 269 -8.18 5.43 10.40
C VAL A 269 -8.05 4.66 9.09
N VAL A 270 -7.58 3.41 9.16
CA VAL A 270 -7.56 2.51 8.02
C VAL A 270 -8.79 1.62 8.05
N THR A 271 -9.65 1.75 7.03
CA THR A 271 -10.83 0.90 6.81
C THR A 271 -10.55 -0.07 5.68
N TRP A 272 -9.93 -1.20 6.01
CA TRP A 272 -9.37 -2.11 5.04
C TRP A 272 -10.40 -3.12 4.47
N VAL A 273 -10.19 -3.51 3.21
CA VAL A 273 -10.94 -4.57 2.52
C VAL A 273 -10.11 -5.86 2.43
N GLY A 274 -8.82 -5.75 2.14
CA GLY A 274 -7.95 -6.92 1.99
C GLY A 274 -6.56 -6.55 1.46
N ALA A 275 -5.87 -7.50 0.87
CA ALA A 275 -4.51 -7.38 0.35
C ALA A 275 -3.50 -6.91 1.43
N ASP A 276 -2.74 -5.87 1.16
CA ASP A 276 -1.76 -5.26 2.07
C ASP A 276 -2.37 -4.31 3.11
N GLN A 277 -3.61 -3.87 2.90
CA GLN A 277 -4.25 -2.84 3.73
C GLN A 277 -4.33 -3.19 5.24
N PRO A 278 -4.65 -4.45 5.65
CA PRO A 278 -4.59 -4.83 7.07
C PRO A 278 -3.20 -4.70 7.69
N ILE A 279 -2.15 -4.89 6.89
CA ILE A 279 -0.76 -4.74 7.34
C ILE A 279 -0.51 -3.28 7.72
N TRP A 280 -0.93 -2.36 6.86
CA TRP A 280 -0.83 -0.92 7.10
C TRP A 280 -1.66 -0.48 8.30
N GLY A 281 -2.91 -0.94 8.40
CA GLY A 281 -3.75 -0.63 9.55
C GLY A 281 -3.11 -1.05 10.88
N ARG A 282 -2.51 -2.24 10.93
CA ARG A 282 -1.78 -2.73 12.13
C ARG A 282 -0.51 -1.95 12.39
N ALA A 283 0.27 -1.64 11.36
CA ALA A 283 1.49 -0.87 11.49
C ALA A 283 1.21 0.50 12.12
N LEU A 284 0.22 1.24 11.61
CA LEU A 284 -0.17 2.55 12.14
C LEU A 284 -0.68 2.45 13.58
N THR A 285 -1.47 1.42 13.91
CA THR A 285 -1.92 1.17 15.27
C THR A 285 -0.75 0.85 16.20
N GLY A 286 0.20 0.03 15.74
CA GLY A 286 1.37 -0.39 16.52
C GLY A 286 2.33 0.75 16.87
N VAL A 287 2.39 1.79 16.04
CA VAL A 287 3.19 3.00 16.31
C VAL A 287 2.33 4.17 16.84
N HIS A 288 1.10 3.89 17.29
CA HIS A 288 0.17 4.83 17.94
C HIS A 288 -0.24 6.05 17.08
N VAL A 289 -0.21 5.90 15.76
CA VAL A 289 -0.61 6.97 14.82
C VAL A 289 -1.89 6.63 14.05
N GLY A 290 -2.57 5.56 14.41
CA GLY A 290 -3.77 5.15 13.67
C GLY A 290 -4.68 4.20 14.41
N ALA A 291 -5.84 3.96 13.79
CA ALA A 291 -6.80 2.93 14.14
C ALA A 291 -7.09 2.07 12.91
N SER A 292 -7.46 0.82 13.13
CA SER A 292 -7.69 -0.15 12.06
C SER A 292 -9.05 -0.81 12.21
N LEU A 293 -9.85 -0.80 11.14
CA LEU A 293 -11.20 -1.33 11.12
C LEU A 293 -11.47 -2.05 9.78
N PRO A 294 -11.92 -3.31 9.78
CA PRO A 294 -12.37 -3.94 8.54
C PRO A 294 -13.54 -3.17 7.92
N MET A 295 -13.55 -2.94 6.61
CA MET A 295 -14.64 -2.26 5.91
C MET A 295 -15.99 -2.93 6.17
N SER A 296 -16.01 -4.26 6.26
CA SER A 296 -17.22 -5.04 6.59
C SER A 296 -17.78 -4.80 8.00
N ARG A 297 -17.03 -4.14 8.88
CA ARG A 297 -17.44 -3.79 10.24
C ARG A 297 -17.61 -2.28 10.44
N VAL A 298 -17.53 -1.50 9.36
CA VAL A 298 -17.77 -0.05 9.43
C VAL A 298 -19.24 0.18 9.72
N THR A 299 -19.50 0.71 10.90
CA THR A 299 -20.79 1.23 11.36
C THR A 299 -20.55 2.62 11.96
N ALA A 300 -21.58 3.45 12.10
CA ALA A 300 -21.40 4.78 12.68
C ALA A 300 -20.76 4.75 14.09
N PRO A 301 -21.18 3.88 15.02
CA PRO A 301 -20.50 3.79 16.32
C PRO A 301 -19.04 3.35 16.22
N ALA A 302 -18.73 2.34 15.42
CA ALA A 302 -17.36 1.82 15.28
C ALA A 302 -16.43 2.85 14.62
N LEU A 303 -16.91 3.52 13.57
CA LEU A 303 -16.16 4.57 12.90
C LEU A 303 -15.96 5.79 13.81
N THR A 304 -16.98 6.21 14.56
CA THR A 304 -16.90 7.30 15.52
C THR A 304 -15.84 7.03 16.57
N GLU A 305 -15.76 5.82 17.10
CA GLU A 305 -14.73 5.45 18.09
C GLU A 305 -13.33 5.45 17.49
N ALA A 306 -13.17 4.90 16.29
CA ALA A 306 -11.90 4.91 15.57
C ALA A 306 -11.43 6.36 15.28
N VAL A 307 -12.35 7.22 14.84
CA VAL A 307 -12.06 8.64 14.57
C VAL A 307 -11.72 9.38 15.88
N ARG A 308 -12.43 9.13 16.98
CA ARG A 308 -12.11 9.70 18.29
C ARG A 308 -10.69 9.34 18.72
N THR A 309 -10.29 8.09 18.54
CA THR A 309 -8.93 7.62 18.85
C THR A 309 -7.87 8.42 18.08
N VAL A 310 -8.02 8.59 16.76
CA VAL A 310 -7.04 9.32 15.95
C VAL A 310 -7.12 10.85 16.15
N LEU A 311 -8.20 11.38 16.65
CA LEU A 311 -8.30 12.80 17.00
C LEU A 311 -7.69 13.15 18.36
N SER A 312 -7.23 12.17 19.14
CA SER A 312 -6.56 12.40 20.42
C SER A 312 -5.26 13.21 20.25
N ASP A 313 -4.90 13.97 21.28
CA ASP A 313 -3.65 14.72 21.28
C ASP A 313 -2.42 13.81 21.23
N GLU A 314 -2.52 12.60 21.78
CA GLU A 314 -1.47 11.59 21.74
C GLU A 314 -1.21 11.12 20.30
N ALA A 315 -2.24 10.69 19.59
CA ALA A 315 -2.12 10.24 18.20
C ALA A 315 -1.59 11.36 17.29
N ARG A 316 -2.06 12.61 17.49
CA ARG A 316 -1.58 13.76 16.72
C ARG A 316 -0.11 14.07 16.97
N ARG A 317 0.33 14.03 18.25
CA ARG A 317 1.77 14.22 18.57
C ARG A 317 2.62 13.10 18.00
N ALA A 318 2.18 11.84 18.12
CA ALA A 318 2.87 10.69 17.58
C ALA A 318 3.00 10.77 16.04
N ALA A 319 1.92 11.12 15.33
CA ALA A 319 1.94 11.27 13.88
C ALA A 319 2.88 12.38 13.40
N ARG A 320 2.87 13.53 14.06
CA ARG A 320 3.81 14.63 13.76
C ARG A 320 5.25 14.22 14.02
N LYS A 321 5.52 13.57 15.15
CA LYS A 321 6.88 13.08 15.43
C LYS A 321 7.32 12.09 14.35
N LEU A 322 6.49 11.10 14.04
CA LEU A 322 6.80 10.10 13.02
C LEU A 322 7.06 10.74 11.65
N SER A 323 6.29 11.77 11.26
CA SER A 323 6.49 12.45 9.97
C SER A 323 7.88 13.09 9.83
N HIS A 324 8.49 13.54 10.92
CA HIS A 324 9.87 14.07 10.93
C HIS A 324 10.92 12.97 10.89
N ASP A 325 10.60 11.78 11.37
CA ASP A 325 11.52 10.64 11.43
C ASP A 325 11.50 9.80 10.14
N LEU A 326 10.57 10.07 9.20
CA LEU A 326 10.48 9.36 7.92
C LEU A 326 11.63 9.73 6.99
N ILE A 327 12.09 8.75 6.23
CA ILE A 327 13.01 8.98 5.10
C ILE A 327 12.31 9.90 4.09
N SER A 328 13.00 10.97 3.69
CA SER A 328 12.44 11.94 2.75
C SER A 328 12.20 11.31 1.36
N PRO A 329 11.19 11.75 0.58
CA PRO A 329 10.96 11.22 -0.75
C PRO A 329 12.17 11.36 -1.70
N ALA A 330 12.93 12.45 -1.59
CA ALA A 330 14.13 12.65 -2.41
C ALA A 330 15.23 11.64 -2.06
N GLU A 331 15.47 11.40 -0.77
CA GLU A 331 16.40 10.39 -0.29
C GLU A 331 15.94 8.98 -0.67
N ALA A 332 14.64 8.69 -0.55
CA ALA A 332 14.07 7.41 -0.93
C ALA A 332 14.31 7.08 -2.41
N VAL A 333 14.05 8.03 -3.30
CA VAL A 333 14.28 7.88 -4.75
C VAL A 333 15.76 7.72 -5.05
N THR A 334 16.62 8.56 -4.47
CA THR A 334 18.09 8.48 -4.66
C THR A 334 18.63 7.13 -4.19
N THR A 335 18.21 6.66 -3.03
CA THR A 335 18.64 5.36 -2.49
C THR A 335 18.20 4.21 -3.38
N ALA A 336 16.94 4.23 -3.85
CA ALA A 336 16.43 3.19 -4.76
C ALA A 336 17.19 3.20 -6.10
N ALA A 337 17.44 4.38 -6.68
CA ALA A 337 18.21 4.52 -7.92
C ALA A 337 19.64 3.98 -7.76
N ASN A 338 20.34 4.37 -6.70
CA ASN A 338 21.70 3.89 -6.42
C ASN A 338 21.77 2.36 -6.28
N ILE A 339 20.77 1.72 -5.64
CA ILE A 339 20.71 0.26 -5.53
C ILE A 339 20.61 -0.39 -6.91
N ILE A 340 19.80 0.19 -7.80
CA ILE A 340 19.60 -0.32 -9.15
C ILE A 340 20.86 -0.13 -9.97
N GLU A 341 21.43 1.08 -10.01
CA GLU A 341 22.64 1.42 -10.76
C GLU A 341 23.82 0.55 -10.36
N HIS A 342 24.15 0.46 -9.08
CA HIS A 342 25.27 -0.37 -8.62
C HIS A 342 25.03 -1.88 -8.76
N GLY A 343 23.78 -2.31 -8.81
CA GLY A 343 23.45 -3.72 -9.00
C GLY A 343 23.46 -4.15 -10.47
N THR A 344 23.57 -3.22 -11.41
CA THR A 344 23.76 -3.50 -12.86
C THR A 344 25.22 -3.54 -13.28
N ASP A 345 26.13 -2.97 -12.47
CA ASP A 345 27.57 -2.89 -12.77
C ASP A 345 28.35 -4.18 -12.46
N GLY A 346 27.72 -5.23 -11.95
CA GLY A 346 28.30 -6.52 -11.56
C GLY A 346 27.85 -7.67 -12.43
#